data_2537e83fd8cbe4a86f0dbc9e0fe2cc80
#
_entry.id   2537e83fd8cbe4a86f0dbc9e0fe2cc80
#
_cell.length_a   1.000
_cell.length_b   1.000
_cell.length_c   1.000
_cell.angle_alpha   90.00
_cell.angle_beta   90.00
_cell.angle_gamma   90.00
#
_symmetry.space_group_name_H-M   'P 1'
#
loop_
_entity.id
_entity.type
_entity.pdbx_description
1 polymer ?
#
loop_
_entity_poly.entity_id
_entity_poly.type
_entity_poly.pdbx_seq_one_letter_code
_entity_poly.pdbx_strand_id
1 'polypeptide(L)'
;MRIPIGRLADALKMGVSTLRDSDEPVRVSVFVDRTASPDIVAAVRDALVPQTTSALVRVAALDSTAPEVKPDTDVALVLSCGSDLLEDAVRGIVVAGAPTVVLAESSVEVPFIEHDTPMLGLIASTDRTGLLESLARWILDRTDKATAFAANFGFMRTAAANRTVASCALTNMATGALVFIPGADYPVMTAAQLGMMLELASIYGKPLHIERAYEAAGVAAAGLALRGA
;
A
#
# COMPACT_ATOMS: atom_id res chain seq x y z
N MET A 1 -17.76 10.74 -35.22
CA MET A 1 -16.52 10.39 -34.51
C MET A 1 -16.79 9.09 -33.78
N ARG A 2 -16.20 7.95 -34.18
CA ARG A 2 -16.44 6.66 -33.48
C ARG A 2 -15.59 6.62 -32.24
N ILE A 3 -16.23 6.59 -31.06
CA ILE A 3 -15.55 6.36 -29.78
C ILE A 3 -14.86 5.00 -29.89
N PRO A 4 -13.56 4.88 -29.64
CA PRO A 4 -12.86 3.60 -29.68
C PRO A 4 -13.29 2.76 -28.46
N ILE A 5 -14.33 1.96 -28.64
CA ILE A 5 -14.90 1.03 -27.65
C ILE A 5 -13.82 0.14 -27.01
N GLY A 6 -12.74 -0.15 -27.75
CA GLY A 6 -11.61 -0.91 -27.22
C GLY A 6 -10.92 -0.27 -26.00
N ARG A 7 -10.75 1.06 -25.98
CA ARG A 7 -10.11 1.75 -24.85
C ARG A 7 -10.97 1.81 -23.60
N LEU A 8 -12.28 1.84 -23.76
CA LEU A 8 -13.23 1.74 -22.65
C LEU A 8 -13.21 0.32 -22.06
N ALA A 9 -13.09 -0.70 -22.90
CA ALA A 9 -12.93 -2.09 -22.47
C ALA A 9 -11.61 -2.32 -21.72
N ASP A 10 -10.53 -1.63 -22.11
CA ASP A 10 -9.23 -1.71 -21.44
C ASP A 10 -9.26 -1.02 -20.07
N ALA A 11 -9.94 0.12 -19.93
CA ALA A 11 -10.16 0.78 -18.65
C ALA A 11 -11.04 -0.08 -17.70
N LEU A 12 -12.05 -0.76 -18.24
CA LEU A 12 -12.87 -1.70 -17.47
C LEU A 12 -12.10 -2.95 -17.06
N LYS A 13 -11.20 -3.47 -17.90
CA LYS A 13 -10.31 -4.58 -17.53
C LYS A 13 -9.35 -4.17 -16.42
N MET A 14 -8.81 -2.95 -16.47
CA MET A 14 -7.97 -2.40 -15.41
C MET A 14 -8.75 -2.29 -14.09
N GLY A 15 -10.01 -1.85 -14.12
CA GLY A 15 -10.86 -1.79 -12.94
C GLY A 15 -11.17 -3.17 -12.35
N VAL A 16 -11.37 -4.19 -13.18
CA VAL A 16 -11.60 -5.58 -12.73
C VAL A 16 -10.32 -6.19 -12.14
N SER A 17 -9.12 -5.87 -12.68
CA SER A 17 -7.86 -6.29 -12.07
C SER A 17 -7.69 -5.69 -10.67
N THR A 18 -7.98 -4.41 -10.50
CA THR A 18 -7.87 -3.70 -9.22
C THR A 18 -8.79 -4.29 -8.14
N LEU A 19 -9.98 -4.81 -8.52
CA LEU A 19 -10.86 -5.52 -7.59
C LEU A 19 -10.28 -6.87 -7.12
N ARG A 20 -9.52 -7.56 -7.99
CA ARG A 20 -8.79 -8.78 -7.61
C ARG A 20 -7.58 -8.46 -6.73
N ASP A 21 -6.95 -7.32 -6.94
CA ASP A 21 -5.78 -6.87 -6.21
C ASP A 21 -6.12 -6.63 -4.73
N SER A 22 -7.38 -6.27 -4.38
CA SER A 22 -7.82 -6.10 -2.99
C SER A 22 -7.91 -7.42 -2.21
N ASP A 23 -8.14 -8.53 -2.90
CA ASP A 23 -8.25 -9.87 -2.32
C ASP A 23 -6.93 -10.66 -2.34
N GLU A 24 -5.87 -10.04 -2.84
CA GLU A 24 -4.55 -10.65 -2.88
C GLU A 24 -4.07 -11.00 -1.47
N PRO A 25 -3.49 -12.19 -1.27
CA PRO A 25 -3.00 -12.59 0.04
C PRO A 25 -1.89 -11.67 0.57
N VAL A 26 -2.09 -11.15 1.78
CA VAL A 26 -1.11 -10.32 2.51
C VAL A 26 -0.57 -11.07 3.71
N ARG A 27 0.74 -11.10 3.88
CA ARG A 27 1.43 -11.81 4.94
C ARG A 27 2.42 -10.89 5.65
N VAL A 28 2.12 -10.57 6.91
CA VAL A 28 2.96 -9.74 7.77
C VAL A 28 3.54 -10.59 8.88
N SER A 29 4.85 -10.55 9.06
CA SER A 29 5.52 -11.15 10.21
C SER A 29 5.94 -10.05 11.19
N VAL A 30 5.58 -10.19 12.46
CA VAL A 30 5.90 -9.25 13.52
C VAL A 30 6.76 -9.95 14.57
N PHE A 31 7.94 -9.45 14.80
CA PHE A 31 8.87 -9.94 15.81
C PHE A 31 8.94 -8.93 16.95
N VAL A 32 8.65 -9.37 18.17
CA VAL A 32 8.58 -8.49 19.35
C VAL A 32 9.73 -8.81 20.28
N ASP A 33 10.61 -7.84 20.46
CA ASP A 33 11.71 -7.90 21.43
C ASP A 33 11.19 -7.59 22.85
N ARG A 34 11.89 -8.08 23.86
CA ARG A 34 11.62 -7.76 25.28
C ARG A 34 11.80 -6.28 25.60
N THR A 35 12.66 -5.59 24.85
CA THR A 35 12.91 -4.16 25.01
C THR A 35 11.85 -3.28 24.32
N ALA A 36 10.97 -3.88 23.51
CA ALA A 36 9.96 -3.12 22.78
C ALA A 36 9.08 -2.29 23.72
N SER A 37 8.89 -1.01 23.37
CA SER A 37 8.01 -0.13 24.12
C SER A 37 6.57 -0.65 24.10
N PRO A 38 5.87 -0.71 25.25
CA PRO A 38 4.46 -1.08 25.30
C PRO A 38 3.57 -0.24 24.40
N ASP A 39 3.90 1.05 24.21
CA ASP A 39 3.12 1.96 23.37
C ASP A 39 3.27 1.62 21.89
N ILE A 40 4.49 1.30 21.43
CA ILE A 40 4.73 0.82 20.07
C ILE A 40 4.02 -0.52 19.83
N VAL A 41 4.14 -1.46 20.78
CA VAL A 41 3.47 -2.77 20.70
C VAL A 41 1.95 -2.60 20.61
N ALA A 42 1.37 -1.73 21.43
CA ALA A 42 -0.05 -1.46 21.41
C ALA A 42 -0.48 -0.80 20.08
N ALA A 43 0.28 0.20 19.60
CA ALA A 43 0.00 0.89 18.34
C ALA A 43 0.00 -0.08 17.16
N VAL A 44 0.99 -0.94 17.05
CA VAL A 44 1.14 -1.92 15.96
C VAL A 44 0.07 -3.02 16.06
N ARG A 45 -0.18 -3.55 17.27
CA ARG A 45 -1.24 -4.55 17.51
C ARG A 45 -2.60 -4.04 17.03
N ASP A 46 -2.97 -2.82 17.44
CA ASP A 46 -4.27 -2.24 17.10
C ASP A 46 -4.38 -1.89 15.60
N ALA A 47 -3.27 -1.52 14.97
CA ALA A 47 -3.22 -1.17 13.55
C ALA A 47 -3.23 -2.39 12.63
N LEU A 48 -2.63 -3.51 13.05
CA LEU A 48 -2.51 -4.74 12.24
C LEU A 48 -3.66 -5.73 12.46
N VAL A 49 -4.86 -5.26 12.75
CA VAL A 49 -6.06 -6.10 12.80
C VAL A 49 -6.60 -6.28 11.38
N PRO A 50 -6.49 -7.49 10.77
CA PRO A 50 -6.98 -7.74 9.43
C PRO A 50 -8.49 -7.55 9.32
N GLN A 51 -8.94 -6.88 8.26
CA GLN A 51 -10.38 -6.68 8.00
C GLN A 51 -10.99 -7.77 7.14
N THR A 52 -10.16 -8.55 6.44
CA THR A 52 -10.58 -9.68 5.62
C THR A 52 -9.74 -10.92 5.93
N THR A 53 -10.16 -12.07 5.43
CA THR A 53 -9.43 -13.33 5.58
C THR A 53 -8.23 -13.47 4.64
N SER A 54 -8.03 -12.54 3.71
CA SER A 54 -6.88 -12.54 2.79
C SER A 54 -5.58 -12.13 3.49
N ALA A 55 -5.65 -11.36 4.58
CA ALA A 55 -4.46 -10.99 5.34
C ALA A 55 -4.22 -11.90 6.54
N LEU A 56 -2.95 -12.20 6.77
CA LEU A 56 -2.46 -12.96 7.93
C LEU A 56 -1.30 -12.22 8.57
N VAL A 57 -1.43 -11.99 9.87
CA VAL A 57 -0.37 -11.43 10.72
C VAL A 57 0.16 -12.54 11.63
N ARG A 58 1.44 -12.82 11.52
CA ARG A 58 2.16 -13.78 12.38
C ARG A 58 2.96 -12.98 13.39
N VAL A 59 2.83 -13.33 14.67
CA VAL A 59 3.57 -12.66 15.75
C VAL A 59 4.44 -13.69 16.44
N ALA A 60 5.73 -13.35 16.62
CA ALA A 60 6.69 -14.16 17.33
C ALA A 60 7.51 -13.28 18.30
N ALA A 61 7.99 -13.86 19.37
CA ALA A 61 8.97 -13.20 20.21
C ALA A 61 10.34 -13.20 19.53
N LEU A 62 11.10 -12.13 19.71
CA LEU A 62 12.50 -12.09 19.38
C LEU A 62 13.28 -12.64 20.59
N ASP A 63 13.82 -13.81 20.46
CA ASP A 63 14.60 -14.49 21.49
C ASP A 63 15.98 -14.94 20.95
N SER A 64 16.70 -15.74 21.73
CA SER A 64 18.01 -16.28 21.32
C SER A 64 17.94 -17.30 20.18
N THR A 65 16.74 -17.69 19.75
CA THR A 65 16.54 -18.57 18.61
C THR A 65 16.48 -17.74 17.33
N ALA A 66 17.07 -18.22 16.25
CA ALA A 66 16.99 -17.52 14.97
C ALA A 66 15.51 -17.33 14.55
N PRO A 67 15.10 -16.11 14.18
CA PRO A 67 13.72 -15.84 13.80
C PRO A 67 13.31 -16.65 12.56
N GLU A 68 12.21 -17.40 12.68
CA GLU A 68 11.68 -18.16 11.54
C GLU A 68 10.83 -17.26 10.65
N VAL A 69 11.36 -16.93 9.49
CA VAL A 69 10.64 -16.16 8.46
C VAL A 69 10.02 -17.11 7.46
N LYS A 70 8.72 -17.04 7.27
CA LYS A 70 8.06 -17.85 6.24
C LYS A 70 8.32 -17.28 4.84
N PRO A 71 8.51 -18.14 3.82
CA PRO A 71 8.83 -17.67 2.45
C PRO A 71 7.76 -16.80 1.80
N ASP A 72 6.52 -16.86 2.31
CA ASP A 72 5.38 -16.07 1.85
C ASP A 72 5.24 -14.71 2.56
N THR A 73 6.22 -14.32 3.40
CA THR A 73 6.19 -13.04 4.12
C THR A 73 6.40 -11.87 3.18
N ASP A 74 5.43 -10.97 3.08
CA ASP A 74 5.53 -9.76 2.26
C ASP A 74 6.36 -8.67 2.94
N VAL A 75 6.18 -8.51 4.26
CA VAL A 75 6.96 -7.57 5.08
C VAL A 75 7.17 -8.12 6.49
N ALA A 76 8.31 -7.80 7.09
CA ALA A 76 8.63 -8.11 8.46
C ALA A 76 8.77 -6.83 9.30
N LEU A 77 8.12 -6.80 10.47
CA LEU A 77 8.22 -5.72 11.43
C LEU A 77 8.96 -6.24 12.66
N VAL A 78 9.96 -5.52 13.11
CA VAL A 78 10.71 -5.82 14.34
C VAL A 78 10.48 -4.69 15.32
N LEU A 79 9.88 -4.99 16.47
CA LEU A 79 9.60 -4.02 17.52
C LEU A 79 10.68 -4.17 18.59
N SER A 80 11.52 -3.16 18.77
CA SER A 80 12.65 -3.22 19.72
C SER A 80 13.14 -1.81 20.07
N CYS A 81 13.54 -1.63 21.32
CA CYS A 81 14.24 -0.42 21.78
C CYS A 81 15.72 -0.76 22.13
N GLY A 82 16.34 -1.61 21.33
CA GLY A 82 17.75 -1.96 21.41
C GLY A 82 18.04 -3.13 22.36
N SER A 83 18.34 -4.29 21.81
CA SER A 83 18.86 -5.44 22.55
C SER A 83 20.10 -5.99 21.85
N ASP A 84 20.90 -6.77 22.59
CA ASP A 84 22.10 -7.42 22.05
C ASP A 84 21.78 -8.43 20.93
N LEU A 85 20.52 -8.90 20.85
CA LEU A 85 20.06 -9.87 19.84
C LEU A 85 19.55 -9.21 18.57
N LEU A 86 19.25 -7.90 18.62
CA LEU A 86 18.52 -7.21 17.58
C LEU A 86 19.22 -7.24 16.21
N GLU A 87 20.50 -6.90 16.18
CA GLU A 87 21.24 -6.81 14.92
C GLU A 87 21.32 -8.15 14.18
N ASP A 88 21.66 -9.23 14.91
CA ASP A 88 21.78 -10.57 14.33
C ASP A 88 20.42 -11.11 13.87
N ALA A 89 19.37 -10.85 14.63
CA ALA A 89 18.01 -11.24 14.28
C ALA A 89 17.50 -10.50 13.01
N VAL A 90 17.69 -9.18 12.95
CA VAL A 90 17.33 -8.37 11.79
C VAL A 90 18.11 -8.83 10.56
N ARG A 91 19.41 -9.08 10.70
CA ARG A 91 20.23 -9.63 9.61
C ARG A 91 19.67 -10.97 9.11
N GLY A 92 19.30 -11.87 10.03
CA GLY A 92 18.69 -13.16 9.69
C GLY A 92 17.38 -13.01 8.90
N ILE A 93 16.51 -12.08 9.31
CA ILE A 93 15.22 -11.82 8.64
C ILE A 93 15.45 -11.25 7.22
N VAL A 94 16.36 -10.30 7.08
CA VAL A 94 16.71 -9.69 5.78
C VAL A 94 17.31 -10.74 4.82
N VAL A 95 18.20 -11.60 5.33
CA VAL A 95 18.81 -12.69 4.54
C VAL A 95 17.75 -13.70 4.10
N ALA A 96 16.69 -13.91 4.88
CA ALA A 96 15.55 -14.74 4.48
C ALA A 96 14.70 -14.14 3.35
N GLY A 97 14.97 -12.88 2.94
CA GLY A 97 14.38 -12.22 1.77
C GLY A 97 13.12 -11.41 2.06
N ALA A 98 12.77 -11.17 3.33
CA ALA A 98 11.64 -10.32 3.70
C ALA A 98 12.09 -8.86 3.90
N PRO A 99 11.47 -7.86 3.21
CA PRO A 99 11.68 -6.46 3.53
C PRO A 99 11.33 -6.21 5.01
N THR A 100 12.28 -5.63 5.75
CA THR A 100 12.23 -5.56 7.22
C THR A 100 12.30 -4.12 7.68
N VAL A 101 11.42 -3.73 8.61
CA VAL A 101 11.50 -2.44 9.30
C VAL A 101 11.61 -2.65 10.81
N VAL A 102 12.54 -1.94 11.43
CA VAL A 102 12.64 -1.86 12.90
C VAL A 102 11.83 -0.65 13.36
N LEU A 103 10.97 -0.87 14.35
CA LEU A 103 10.18 0.16 15.02
C LEU A 103 10.74 0.38 16.42
N ALA A 104 11.22 1.59 16.71
CA ALA A 104 11.84 1.98 17.96
C ALA A 104 11.33 3.34 18.43
N GLU A 105 11.58 3.71 19.69
CA GLU A 105 11.27 5.05 20.19
C GLU A 105 12.29 6.08 19.68
N SER A 106 13.56 5.67 19.58
CA SER A 106 14.65 6.52 19.14
C SER A 106 15.60 5.79 18.18
N SER A 107 16.17 6.51 17.23
CA SER A 107 17.19 5.98 16.32
C SER A 107 18.49 5.59 17.03
N VAL A 108 18.77 6.17 18.20
CA VAL A 108 19.95 5.84 19.02
C VAL A 108 19.90 4.39 19.52
N GLU A 109 18.71 3.81 19.65
CA GLU A 109 18.49 2.43 20.08
C GLU A 109 18.86 1.39 19.00
N VAL A 110 18.98 1.84 17.75
CA VAL A 110 19.23 0.97 16.58
C VAL A 110 20.35 1.55 15.71
N PRO A 111 21.58 1.69 16.26
CA PRO A 111 22.67 2.43 15.62
C PRO A 111 23.21 1.75 14.36
N PHE A 112 22.97 0.46 14.15
CA PHE A 112 23.44 -0.28 12.98
C PHE A 112 22.63 -0.01 11.71
N ILE A 113 21.47 0.66 11.81
CA ILE A 113 20.68 1.10 10.65
C ILE A 113 20.92 2.60 10.42
N GLU A 114 21.95 2.93 9.66
CA GLU A 114 22.29 4.32 9.34
C GLU A 114 21.40 4.90 8.23
N HIS A 115 21.00 4.07 7.27
CA HIS A 115 20.23 4.47 6.09
C HIS A 115 19.18 3.43 5.72
N ASP A 116 18.05 3.89 5.22
CA ASP A 116 17.03 3.05 4.62
C ASP A 116 17.52 2.42 3.32
N THR A 117 17.28 1.12 3.19
CA THR A 117 17.53 0.35 1.97
C THR A 117 16.21 -0.26 1.46
N PRO A 118 16.16 -0.84 0.27
CA PRO A 118 14.96 -1.56 -0.18
C PRO A 118 14.54 -2.71 0.76
N MET A 119 15.50 -3.31 1.48
CA MET A 119 15.27 -4.48 2.34
C MET A 119 15.25 -4.17 3.83
N LEU A 120 15.76 -3.02 4.25
CA LEU A 120 15.87 -2.68 5.67
C LEU A 120 15.59 -1.21 5.90
N GLY A 121 14.75 -0.90 6.89
CA GLY A 121 14.47 0.46 7.32
C GLY A 121 14.32 0.59 8.83
N LEU A 122 14.39 1.83 9.30
CA LEU A 122 14.17 2.20 10.69
C LEU A 122 13.11 3.29 10.77
N ILE A 123 12.10 3.06 11.62
CA ILE A 123 11.13 4.09 11.98
C ILE A 123 11.22 4.32 13.48
N ALA A 124 11.74 5.47 13.85
CA ALA A 124 11.86 5.90 15.24
C ALA A 124 10.84 7.00 15.53
N SER A 125 9.90 6.73 16.44
CA SER A 125 8.88 7.70 16.82
C SER A 125 8.21 7.30 18.14
N THR A 126 7.99 8.28 19.01
CA THR A 126 7.15 8.17 20.20
C THR A 126 5.70 8.58 19.95
N ASP A 127 5.44 9.26 18.82
CA ASP A 127 4.07 9.61 18.42
C ASP A 127 3.43 8.48 17.62
N ARG A 128 2.30 7.99 18.11
CA ARG A 128 1.54 6.89 17.47
C ARG A 128 1.14 7.22 16.03
N THR A 129 0.67 8.43 15.78
CA THR A 129 0.19 8.84 14.46
C THR A 129 1.34 8.89 13.47
N GLY A 130 2.43 9.58 13.82
CA GLY A 130 3.63 9.67 13.00
C GLY A 130 4.30 8.30 12.75
N LEU A 131 4.30 7.41 13.75
CA LEU A 131 4.76 6.03 13.61
C LEU A 131 3.98 5.29 12.53
N LEU A 132 2.64 5.29 12.63
CA LEU A 132 1.77 4.55 11.72
C LEU A 132 1.76 5.15 10.31
N GLU A 133 1.81 6.48 10.16
CA GLU A 133 1.93 7.13 8.85
C GLU A 133 3.27 6.79 8.17
N SER A 134 4.35 6.77 8.93
CA SER A 134 5.68 6.41 8.40
C SER A 134 5.73 4.93 8.04
N LEU A 135 5.13 4.06 8.86
CA LEU A 135 5.02 2.63 8.59
C LEU A 135 4.19 2.37 7.33
N ALA A 136 3.06 3.06 7.17
CA ALA A 136 2.23 2.92 5.98
C ALA A 136 3.00 3.29 4.70
N ARG A 137 3.69 4.43 4.70
CA ARG A 137 4.52 4.84 3.56
C ARG A 137 5.64 3.85 3.29
N TRP A 138 6.33 3.40 4.34
CA TRP A 138 7.44 2.45 4.22
C TRP A 138 6.98 1.13 3.58
N ILE A 139 5.83 0.57 4.02
CA ILE A 139 5.25 -0.65 3.44
C ILE A 139 4.89 -0.43 1.97
N LEU A 140 4.18 0.67 1.66
CA LEU A 140 3.75 0.97 0.29
C LEU A 140 4.91 1.09 -0.71
N ASP A 141 6.08 1.52 -0.24
CA ASP A 141 7.26 1.66 -1.10
C ASP A 141 7.98 0.34 -1.37
N ARG A 142 7.63 -0.73 -0.64
CA ARG A 142 8.31 -2.04 -0.70
C ARG A 142 7.41 -3.20 -1.13
N THR A 143 6.16 -2.91 -1.46
CA THR A 143 5.21 -3.92 -1.91
C THR A 143 4.46 -3.47 -3.15
N ASP A 144 4.18 -4.42 -4.04
CA ASP A 144 3.27 -4.21 -5.17
C ASP A 144 1.80 -4.41 -4.77
N LYS A 145 1.54 -4.92 -3.54
CA LYS A 145 0.21 -5.23 -3.00
C LYS A 145 -0.43 -4.06 -2.24
N ALA A 146 -0.17 -2.81 -2.66
CA ALA A 146 -0.61 -1.61 -1.96
C ALA A 146 -2.12 -1.60 -1.66
N THR A 147 -2.94 -1.98 -2.65
CA THR A 147 -4.41 -2.04 -2.52
C THR A 147 -4.85 -3.10 -1.52
N ALA A 148 -4.25 -4.31 -1.57
CA ALA A 148 -4.55 -5.39 -0.63
C ALA A 148 -4.16 -5.02 0.81
N PHE A 149 -3.01 -4.40 1.02
CA PHE A 149 -2.60 -3.90 2.33
C PHE A 149 -3.58 -2.85 2.87
N ALA A 150 -3.95 -1.86 2.05
CA ALA A 150 -4.87 -0.80 2.47
C ALA A 150 -6.31 -1.30 2.70
N ALA A 151 -6.78 -2.29 1.92
CA ALA A 151 -8.06 -2.93 2.14
C ALA A 151 -8.13 -3.65 3.49
N ASN A 152 -7.01 -4.30 3.88
CA ASN A 152 -6.92 -5.08 5.11
C ASN A 152 -6.55 -4.27 6.35
N PHE A 153 -5.73 -3.23 6.22
CA PHE A 153 -5.21 -2.46 7.35
C PHE A 153 -5.61 -0.99 7.24
N GLY A 154 -6.57 -0.57 8.07
CA GLY A 154 -7.20 0.75 7.99
C GLY A 154 -6.24 1.93 8.08
N PHE A 155 -5.12 1.81 8.82
CA PHE A 155 -4.11 2.87 8.96
C PHE A 155 -3.37 3.17 7.64
N MET A 156 -3.37 2.24 6.70
CA MET A 156 -2.71 2.41 5.39
C MET A 156 -3.57 3.15 4.35
N ARG A 157 -4.88 3.27 4.57
CA ARG A 157 -5.83 3.79 3.57
C ARG A 157 -5.50 5.19 3.11
N THR A 158 -5.17 6.09 4.03
CA THR A 158 -4.85 7.48 3.68
C THR A 158 -3.58 7.55 2.84
N ALA A 159 -2.53 6.83 3.20
CA ALA A 159 -1.28 6.82 2.45
C ALA A 159 -1.46 6.20 1.06
N ALA A 160 -2.19 5.07 0.95
CA ALA A 160 -2.49 4.43 -0.32
C ALA A 160 -3.36 5.33 -1.21
N ALA A 161 -4.42 5.94 -0.67
CA ALA A 161 -5.28 6.87 -1.41
C ALA A 161 -4.49 8.06 -1.96
N ASN A 162 -3.62 8.66 -1.15
CA ASN A 162 -2.78 9.77 -1.59
C ASN A 162 -1.82 9.35 -2.73
N ARG A 163 -1.25 8.15 -2.66
CA ARG A 163 -0.40 7.59 -3.72
C ARG A 163 -1.18 7.41 -5.02
N THR A 164 -2.38 6.82 -4.95
CA THR A 164 -3.27 6.62 -6.10
C THR A 164 -3.66 7.95 -6.75
N VAL A 165 -4.06 8.96 -5.94
CA VAL A 165 -4.40 10.30 -6.44
C VAL A 165 -3.19 10.98 -7.08
N ALA A 166 -2.02 10.92 -6.46
CA ALA A 166 -0.80 11.50 -7.01
C ALA A 166 -0.38 10.84 -8.34
N SER A 167 -0.48 9.51 -8.43
CA SER A 167 -0.21 8.76 -9.67
C SER A 167 -1.16 9.16 -10.81
N CYS A 168 -2.46 9.27 -10.52
CA CYS A 168 -3.46 9.73 -11.49
C CYS A 168 -3.18 11.18 -11.94
N ALA A 169 -2.83 12.07 -11.01
CA ALA A 169 -2.49 13.46 -11.33
C ALA A 169 -1.28 13.55 -12.25
N LEU A 170 -0.22 12.77 -11.98
CA LEU A 170 0.97 12.70 -12.83
C LEU A 170 0.65 12.15 -14.22
N THR A 171 -0.17 11.11 -14.31
CA THR A 171 -0.61 10.53 -15.58
C THR A 171 -1.39 11.55 -16.41
N ASN A 172 -2.31 12.29 -15.79
CA ASN A 172 -3.08 13.33 -16.46
C ASN A 172 -2.20 14.50 -16.91
N MET A 173 -1.24 14.90 -16.10
CA MET A 173 -0.29 15.97 -16.44
C MET A 173 0.60 15.54 -17.62
N ALA A 174 1.14 14.33 -17.61
CA ALA A 174 1.95 13.80 -18.69
C ALA A 174 1.14 13.66 -19.99
N THR A 175 -0.11 13.18 -19.90
CA THR A 175 -1.01 13.07 -21.04
C THR A 175 -1.30 14.45 -21.64
N GLY A 176 -1.65 15.44 -20.82
CA GLY A 176 -1.91 16.82 -21.29
C GLY A 176 -0.70 17.48 -21.94
N ALA A 177 0.52 17.19 -21.47
CA ALA A 177 1.76 17.73 -22.02
C ALA A 177 2.16 17.09 -23.37
N LEU A 178 1.77 15.83 -23.61
CA LEU A 178 2.19 15.07 -24.81
C LEU A 178 1.17 15.11 -25.95
N VAL A 179 -0.07 15.52 -25.69
CA VAL A 179 -1.14 15.52 -26.71
C VAL A 179 -1.22 16.89 -27.38
N PHE A 180 -0.79 16.94 -28.66
CA PHE A 180 -0.83 18.14 -29.49
C PHE A 180 -2.16 18.32 -30.24
N ILE A 181 -3.08 17.34 -30.15
CA ILE A 181 -4.39 17.40 -30.86
C ILE A 181 -5.46 17.75 -29.82
N PRO A 182 -6.12 18.92 -29.91
CA PRO A 182 -7.16 19.29 -28.95
C PRO A 182 -8.27 18.24 -28.88
N GLY A 183 -8.55 17.77 -27.63
CA GLY A 183 -9.61 16.79 -27.35
C GLY A 183 -9.22 15.31 -27.48
N ALA A 184 -8.02 14.98 -27.95
CA ALA A 184 -7.56 13.59 -28.02
C ALA A 184 -7.10 13.05 -26.65
N ASP A 185 -6.84 13.93 -25.70
CA ASP A 185 -6.46 13.66 -24.30
C ASP A 185 -7.64 13.21 -23.42
N TYR A 186 -8.87 13.67 -23.74
CA TYR A 186 -10.06 13.39 -22.94
C TYR A 186 -10.31 11.89 -22.66
N PRO A 187 -10.27 10.98 -23.63
CA PRO A 187 -10.52 9.56 -23.36
C PRO A 187 -9.48 8.94 -22.42
N VAL A 188 -8.21 9.36 -22.51
CA VAL A 188 -7.12 8.83 -21.67
C VAL A 188 -7.26 9.35 -20.24
N MET A 189 -7.51 10.65 -20.10
CA MET A 189 -7.72 11.27 -18.78
C MET A 189 -8.96 10.72 -18.08
N THR A 190 -10.06 10.50 -18.81
CA THR A 190 -11.27 9.90 -18.26
C THR A 190 -11.04 8.46 -17.80
N ALA A 191 -10.29 7.67 -18.57
CA ALA A 191 -9.92 6.31 -18.20
C ALA A 191 -9.05 6.27 -16.96
N ALA A 192 -8.07 7.19 -16.83
CA ALA A 192 -7.22 7.31 -15.66
C ALA A 192 -8.03 7.69 -14.39
N GLN A 193 -8.98 8.61 -14.52
CA GLN A 193 -9.85 9.02 -13.42
C GLN A 193 -10.79 7.88 -12.99
N LEU A 194 -11.37 7.13 -13.91
CA LEU A 194 -12.16 5.95 -13.59
C LEU A 194 -11.34 4.89 -12.88
N GLY A 195 -10.11 4.61 -13.36
CA GLY A 195 -9.18 3.70 -12.70
C GLY A 195 -8.89 4.13 -11.26
N MET A 196 -8.58 5.40 -11.05
CA MET A 196 -8.37 5.98 -9.72
C MET A 196 -9.60 5.80 -8.81
N MET A 197 -10.81 6.06 -9.30
CA MET A 197 -12.04 5.89 -8.51
C MET A 197 -12.24 4.42 -8.09
N LEU A 198 -11.96 3.48 -8.99
CA LEU A 198 -12.07 2.04 -8.71
C LEU A 198 -11.04 1.59 -7.68
N GLU A 199 -9.81 2.06 -7.80
CA GLU A 199 -8.74 1.76 -6.84
C GLU A 199 -9.04 2.35 -5.45
N LEU A 200 -9.48 3.60 -5.38
CA LEU A 200 -9.92 4.21 -4.12
C LEU A 200 -11.06 3.43 -3.46
N ALA A 201 -12.05 2.99 -4.23
CA ALA A 201 -13.12 2.19 -3.66
C ALA A 201 -12.63 0.84 -3.12
N SER A 202 -11.67 0.19 -3.78
CA SER A 202 -11.03 -1.04 -3.31
C SER A 202 -10.23 -0.81 -2.03
N ILE A 203 -9.45 0.27 -1.95
CA ILE A 203 -8.71 0.70 -0.74
C ILE A 203 -9.63 0.86 0.47
N TYR A 204 -10.84 1.40 0.25
CA TYR A 204 -11.83 1.59 1.32
C TYR A 204 -12.77 0.38 1.53
N GLY A 205 -12.51 -0.75 0.87
CA GLY A 205 -13.29 -1.97 1.02
C GLY A 205 -14.77 -1.80 0.60
N LYS A 206 -15.05 -0.87 -0.32
CA LYS A 206 -16.40 -0.67 -0.84
C LYS A 206 -16.63 -1.61 -2.02
N PRO A 207 -17.66 -2.49 -1.97
CA PRO A 207 -17.99 -3.32 -3.12
C PRO A 207 -18.39 -2.41 -4.27
N LEU A 208 -17.58 -2.42 -5.30
CA LEU A 208 -17.95 -1.82 -6.57
C LEU A 208 -18.81 -2.82 -7.32
N HIS A 209 -20.10 -2.54 -7.34
CA HIS A 209 -20.97 -3.20 -8.32
C HIS A 209 -20.54 -2.70 -9.71
N ILE A 210 -20.19 -3.62 -10.59
CA ILE A 210 -19.83 -3.36 -12.00
C ILE A 210 -20.87 -2.46 -12.68
N GLU A 211 -22.14 -2.54 -12.26
CA GLU A 211 -23.24 -1.68 -12.67
C GLU A 211 -22.94 -0.19 -12.46
N ARG A 212 -22.34 0.19 -11.32
CA ARG A 212 -21.96 1.59 -11.04
C ARG A 212 -20.79 2.09 -11.89
N ALA A 213 -19.89 1.20 -12.27
CA ALA A 213 -18.83 1.54 -13.23
C ALA A 213 -19.41 1.83 -14.62
N TYR A 214 -20.45 1.11 -15.06
CA TYR A 214 -21.18 1.40 -16.29
C TYR A 214 -21.98 2.70 -16.19
N GLU A 215 -22.58 3.03 -15.05
CA GLU A 215 -23.27 4.31 -14.82
C GLU A 215 -22.29 5.49 -14.92
N ALA A 216 -21.13 5.39 -14.25
CA ALA A 216 -20.08 6.42 -14.33
C ALA A 216 -19.52 6.57 -15.76
N ALA A 217 -19.32 5.48 -16.49
CA ALA A 217 -18.90 5.49 -17.87
C ALA A 217 -20.00 6.09 -18.79
N GLY A 218 -21.28 5.81 -18.51
CA GLY A 218 -22.43 6.36 -19.21
C GLY A 218 -22.54 7.88 -19.04
N VAL A 219 -22.34 8.38 -17.82
CA VAL A 219 -22.34 9.82 -17.50
C VAL A 219 -21.17 10.54 -18.22
N ALA A 220 -19.97 9.94 -18.21
CA ALA A 220 -18.82 10.48 -18.91
C ALA A 220 -19.04 10.52 -20.43
N ALA A 221 -19.64 9.47 -21.03
CA ALA A 221 -19.97 9.41 -22.44
C ALA A 221 -21.07 10.43 -22.84
N ALA A 222 -22.09 10.63 -21.99
CA ALA A 222 -23.13 11.63 -22.20
C ALA A 222 -22.57 13.06 -22.13
N GLY A 223 -21.67 13.34 -21.18
CA GLY A 223 -20.98 14.63 -21.08
C GLY A 223 -20.13 14.97 -22.31
N LEU A 224 -19.48 13.96 -22.92
CA LEU A 224 -18.73 14.11 -24.15
C LEU A 224 -19.65 14.34 -25.36
N ALA A 225 -20.81 13.67 -25.43
CA ALA A 225 -21.77 13.84 -26.53
C ALA A 225 -22.42 15.24 -26.54
N LEU A 226 -22.72 15.78 -25.33
CA LEU A 226 -23.31 17.14 -25.20
C LEU A 226 -22.33 18.28 -25.50
N ARG A 227 -21.01 18.05 -25.44
CA ARG A 227 -19.99 19.05 -25.80
C ARG A 227 -19.62 19.04 -27.28
N GLY A 228 -19.95 17.97 -27.99
CA GLY A 228 -19.69 17.84 -29.45
C GLY A 228 -20.87 18.28 -30.35
N ALA A 229 -21.98 18.72 -29.76
CA ALA A 229 -23.13 19.32 -30.42
C ALA A 229 -23.10 20.84 -30.24
#